data_f10a1a7664325b1e6d1d7a3823ae93ae
#
_entry.id   f10a1a7664325b1e6d1d7a3823ae93ae
#
_cell.length_a   1.000
_cell.length_b   1.000
_cell.length_c   1.000
_cell.angle_alpha   90.00
_cell.angle_beta   90.00
_cell.angle_gamma   90.00
#
_symmetry.space_group_name_H-M   'P 1'
#
loop_
_entity.id
_entity.type
_entity.pdbx_description
1 polymer ?
#
loop_
_entity_poly.entity_id
_entity_poly.type
_entity_poly.pdbx_seq_one_letter_code
_entity_poly.pdbx_strand_id
1 'polypeptide(L)'
;KDENCQYLNVWTQSLDETAKRPVMVWFHGGGFSAGSSIEQIAYDGENLSKFGDVVVVTVNHRLNILGYLDLSPYGEKYWNSGNVGNADLVASLQWVHDNIARFGGDPENVTIFGQSGGGGKVTSLMQTPAADGLFHKAIIMSGIADGRGLMNSKNTDSRPLIQAMLNELGLTEAQVEQLETLPYETLAEAYKKVVPAIREAGGYTGCGPIPNSYYLGDPWDIGFTEHAQTIPLIAGTVVAEFGGMAPSLKNRTTMSEKEQLDFLRQYLGEHAEPLAKLFAQCYPDRPVTDLVLSDTFSRVATKNYVKMKAAQSQVPTYNYVFSYQFPIDDGRPAWHCSDIPFAFHNTDKVAICNKPGVSDQLEANMS
;
A
#
# COMPACT_ATOMS: atom_id res chain seq x y z
N LYS A 1 4.14 17.79 10.45
CA LYS A 1 5.08 17.31 9.41
C LYS A 1 6.46 17.79 9.80
N ASP A 2 7.45 16.92 9.72
CA ASP A 2 8.81 17.20 10.15
C ASP A 2 9.78 16.51 9.19
N GLU A 3 10.87 17.16 8.84
CA GLU A 3 11.94 16.58 8.01
C GLU A 3 12.63 15.43 8.76
N ASN A 4 12.71 15.50 10.09
CA ASN A 4 13.19 14.43 10.94
C ASN A 4 12.09 13.39 11.16
N CYS A 5 11.82 12.56 10.14
CA CYS A 5 10.68 11.64 10.09
C CYS A 5 11.08 10.15 10.02
N GLN A 6 12.36 9.83 10.01
CA GLN A 6 12.88 8.46 9.86
C GLN A 6 12.94 7.76 11.21
N TYR A 7 11.83 7.16 11.64
CA TYR A 7 11.65 6.46 12.90
C TYR A 7 10.99 5.11 12.70
N LEU A 8 11.16 4.22 13.64
CA LEU A 8 10.41 2.98 13.73
C LEU A 8 9.94 2.73 15.17
N ASN A 9 8.88 1.95 15.31
CA ASN A 9 8.38 1.46 16.59
C ASN A 9 8.53 -0.05 16.62
N VAL A 10 8.77 -0.62 17.80
CA VAL A 10 8.91 -2.06 18.04
C VAL A 10 7.99 -2.49 19.16
N TRP A 11 7.15 -3.49 18.91
CA TRP A 11 6.35 -4.18 19.92
C TRP A 11 6.87 -5.60 20.09
N THR A 12 7.18 -5.96 21.32
CA THR A 12 7.66 -7.30 21.69
C THR A 12 7.19 -7.69 23.07
N GLN A 13 7.03 -8.98 23.31
CA GLN A 13 6.63 -9.49 24.62
C GLN A 13 7.80 -9.64 25.60
N SER A 14 9.03 -9.75 25.10
CA SER A 14 10.22 -9.82 25.95
C SER A 14 11.48 -9.46 25.15
N LEU A 15 12.53 -9.05 25.88
CA LEU A 15 13.87 -8.78 25.35
C LEU A 15 14.78 -10.03 25.39
N ASP A 16 14.20 -11.22 25.42
CA ASP A 16 14.96 -12.47 25.39
C ASP A 16 15.50 -12.73 23.98
N GLU A 17 16.78 -12.51 23.80
CA GLU A 17 17.48 -12.69 22.52
C GLU A 17 17.44 -14.15 21.99
N THR A 18 17.11 -15.12 22.85
CA THR A 18 17.01 -16.53 22.48
C THR A 18 15.65 -16.93 21.96
N ALA A 19 14.64 -16.06 22.09
CA ALA A 19 13.25 -16.36 21.72
C ALA A 19 13.03 -16.58 20.22
N LYS A 20 13.80 -15.89 19.37
CA LYS A 20 13.75 -16.00 17.90
C LYS A 20 12.35 -15.94 17.33
N ARG A 21 11.58 -14.95 17.75
CA ARG A 21 10.22 -14.73 17.26
C ARG A 21 10.23 -14.27 15.80
N PRO A 22 9.25 -14.70 14.98
CA PRO A 22 9.06 -14.09 13.68
C PRO A 22 8.90 -12.57 13.78
N VAL A 23 9.38 -11.85 12.78
CA VAL A 23 9.31 -10.38 12.74
C VAL A 23 8.35 -9.93 11.64
N MET A 24 7.41 -9.06 11.98
CA MET A 24 6.44 -8.46 11.07
C MET A 24 6.75 -6.97 10.89
N VAL A 25 7.18 -6.55 9.70
CA VAL A 25 7.54 -5.14 9.41
C VAL A 25 6.46 -4.49 8.57
N TRP A 26 5.77 -3.52 9.16
CA TRP A 26 4.67 -2.78 8.54
C TRP A 26 5.12 -1.53 7.81
N PHE A 27 4.65 -1.37 6.57
CA PHE A 27 4.72 -0.14 5.80
C PHE A 27 3.32 0.45 5.61
N HIS A 28 3.11 1.66 6.12
CA HIS A 28 1.82 2.35 6.08
C HIS A 28 1.41 2.75 4.66
N GLY A 29 0.10 2.97 4.45
CA GLY A 29 -0.51 3.44 3.21
C GLY A 29 -0.27 4.93 2.90
N GLY A 30 -1.21 5.52 2.16
CA GLY A 30 -1.13 6.93 1.74
C GLY A 30 -0.28 7.15 0.49
N GLY A 31 -0.16 6.14 -0.36
CA GLY A 31 0.73 6.17 -1.52
C GLY A 31 2.19 6.24 -1.10
N PHE A 32 2.97 6.99 -1.85
CA PHE A 32 4.32 7.41 -1.49
C PHE A 32 4.33 8.90 -1.07
N SER A 33 3.15 9.47 -0.78
CA SER A 33 2.95 10.91 -0.64
C SER A 33 2.59 11.35 0.77
N ALA A 34 1.91 10.51 1.56
CA ALA A 34 1.40 10.86 2.88
C ALA A 34 1.35 9.63 3.78
N GLY A 35 1.03 9.84 5.06
CA GLY A 35 0.84 8.79 6.04
C GLY A 35 1.90 8.79 7.15
N SER A 36 1.68 7.92 8.13
CA SER A 36 2.58 7.71 9.26
C SER A 36 2.32 6.34 9.87
N SER A 37 3.34 5.75 10.47
CA SER A 37 3.25 4.47 11.18
C SER A 37 2.39 4.51 12.45
N ILE A 38 1.95 5.68 12.88
CA ILE A 38 1.16 5.91 14.10
C ILE A 38 -0.14 6.70 13.83
N GLU A 39 -0.53 6.90 12.58
CA GLU A 39 -1.70 7.75 12.23
C GLU A 39 -3.04 7.11 12.57
N GLN A 40 -3.08 5.78 12.73
CA GLN A 40 -4.30 5.03 13.03
C GLN A 40 -4.06 4.07 14.20
N ILE A 41 -5.04 3.96 15.09
CA ILE A 41 -5.01 2.98 16.18
C ILE A 41 -4.93 1.53 15.65
N ALA A 42 -5.39 1.30 14.43
CA ALA A 42 -5.29 0.01 13.76
C ALA A 42 -3.85 -0.46 13.50
N TYR A 43 -2.85 0.45 13.53
CA TYR A 43 -1.43 0.12 13.34
C TYR A 43 -0.69 -0.21 14.63
N ASP A 44 -1.36 -0.18 15.77
CA ASP A 44 -0.77 -0.57 17.04
C ASP A 44 -0.40 -2.06 17.03
N GLY A 45 0.88 -2.36 17.23
CA GLY A 45 1.40 -3.73 17.14
C GLY A 45 1.21 -4.59 18.36
N GLU A 46 0.63 -4.06 19.46
CA GLU A 46 0.54 -4.75 20.73
C GLU A 46 -0.26 -6.06 20.63
N ASN A 47 -1.47 -5.99 20.08
CA ASN A 47 -2.35 -7.15 19.98
C ASN A 47 -1.77 -8.22 19.05
N LEU A 48 -1.27 -7.83 17.87
CA LEU A 48 -0.63 -8.77 16.93
C LEU A 48 0.61 -9.42 17.56
N SER A 49 1.45 -8.64 18.26
CA SER A 49 2.62 -9.17 18.96
C SER A 49 2.25 -10.22 20.01
N LYS A 50 1.18 -9.98 20.78
CA LYS A 50 0.70 -10.92 21.81
C LYS A 50 0.03 -12.15 21.20
N PHE A 51 -0.83 -11.97 20.22
CA PHE A 51 -1.60 -13.04 19.60
C PHE A 51 -0.72 -14.00 18.81
N GLY A 52 0.13 -13.46 17.93
CA GLY A 52 0.97 -14.24 17.03
C GLY A 52 2.31 -14.70 17.63
N ASP A 53 2.63 -14.27 18.87
CA ASP A 53 3.98 -14.40 19.46
C ASP A 53 5.09 -13.91 18.50
N VAL A 54 4.89 -12.72 17.94
CA VAL A 54 5.77 -12.09 16.95
C VAL A 54 6.33 -10.76 17.46
N VAL A 55 7.43 -10.31 16.87
CA VAL A 55 7.90 -8.93 17.02
C VAL A 55 7.30 -8.11 15.88
N VAL A 56 6.58 -7.02 16.21
CA VAL A 56 5.99 -6.11 15.23
C VAL A 56 6.83 -4.85 15.13
N VAL A 57 7.14 -4.44 13.91
CA VAL A 57 7.87 -3.19 13.63
C VAL A 57 7.02 -2.34 12.70
N THR A 58 6.83 -1.06 12.99
CA THR A 58 6.18 -0.11 12.07
C THR A 58 7.14 1.03 11.72
N VAL A 59 7.17 1.44 10.45
CA VAL A 59 8.23 2.27 9.89
C VAL A 59 7.68 3.60 9.40
N ASN A 60 8.35 4.70 9.75
CA ASN A 60 8.26 6.01 9.13
C ASN A 60 9.47 6.26 8.22
N HIS A 61 9.23 6.83 7.06
CA HIS A 61 10.25 7.14 6.05
C HIS A 61 9.91 8.44 5.32
N ARG A 62 10.84 8.98 4.56
CA ARG A 62 10.58 10.16 3.73
C ARG A 62 9.54 9.85 2.64
N LEU A 63 8.63 10.78 2.46
CA LEU A 63 7.51 10.71 1.52
C LEU A 63 7.49 11.94 0.61
N ASN A 64 6.67 11.86 -0.45
CA ASN A 64 6.45 13.00 -1.34
C ASN A 64 7.78 13.51 -1.92
N ILE A 65 7.91 14.83 -2.08
CA ILE A 65 9.12 15.46 -2.61
C ILE A 65 10.37 15.22 -1.76
N LEU A 66 10.24 14.97 -0.46
CA LEU A 66 11.37 14.59 0.39
C LEU A 66 11.88 13.18 0.13
N GLY A 67 11.03 12.29 -0.37
CA GLY A 67 11.34 10.89 -0.61
C GLY A 67 11.55 10.50 -2.07
N TYR A 68 10.96 11.27 -2.99
CA TYR A 68 10.82 10.83 -4.39
C TYR A 68 10.98 11.94 -5.43
N LEU A 69 11.50 13.11 -5.07
CA LEU A 69 11.80 14.16 -6.05
C LEU A 69 13.04 13.76 -6.85
N ASP A 70 12.85 13.47 -8.13
CA ASP A 70 13.96 13.05 -8.99
C ASP A 70 14.73 14.25 -9.55
N LEU A 71 15.94 14.42 -9.05
CA LEU A 71 16.92 15.40 -9.51
C LEU A 71 18.01 14.77 -10.37
N SER A 72 17.91 13.48 -10.74
CA SER A 72 18.96 12.78 -11.49
C SER A 72 19.36 13.45 -12.81
N PRO A 73 18.46 14.18 -13.54
CA PRO A 73 18.87 14.92 -14.72
C PRO A 73 19.82 16.10 -14.47
N TYR A 74 19.99 16.50 -13.21
CA TYR A 74 20.78 17.69 -12.82
C TYR A 74 22.16 17.36 -12.24
N GLY A 75 22.58 16.11 -12.28
CA GLY A 75 23.93 15.71 -11.90
C GLY A 75 24.04 14.35 -11.25
N GLU A 76 25.21 13.73 -11.35
CA GLU A 76 25.48 12.38 -10.87
C GLU A 76 25.23 12.21 -9.37
N LYS A 77 25.46 13.23 -8.55
CA LYS A 77 25.17 13.18 -7.11
C LYS A 77 23.70 12.89 -6.79
N TYR A 78 22.82 13.17 -7.75
CA TYR A 78 21.37 12.97 -7.61
C TYR A 78 20.87 11.65 -8.23
N TRP A 79 21.75 10.77 -8.68
CA TRP A 79 21.42 9.57 -9.44
C TRP A 79 20.29 8.72 -8.84
N ASN A 80 20.11 8.76 -7.52
CA ASN A 80 19.08 7.99 -6.80
C ASN A 80 18.09 8.87 -6.02
N SER A 81 18.02 10.17 -6.28
CA SER A 81 17.17 11.10 -5.54
C SER A 81 15.67 10.76 -5.63
N GLY A 82 15.24 10.19 -6.76
CA GLY A 82 13.88 9.70 -6.96
C GLY A 82 13.52 8.43 -6.15
N ASN A 83 14.47 7.85 -5.41
CA ASN A 83 14.30 6.61 -4.65
C ASN A 83 14.74 6.71 -3.18
N VAL A 84 14.96 7.92 -2.66
CA VAL A 84 15.48 8.04 -1.28
C VAL A 84 14.46 7.56 -0.23
N GLY A 85 13.15 7.65 -0.52
CA GLY A 85 12.14 7.03 0.32
C GLY A 85 12.26 5.50 0.36
N ASN A 86 12.57 4.87 -0.76
CA ASN A 86 12.87 3.43 -0.80
C ASN A 86 14.18 3.10 -0.07
N ALA A 87 15.17 3.97 -0.17
CA ALA A 87 16.43 3.81 0.57
C ALA A 87 16.20 3.86 2.10
N ASP A 88 15.27 4.69 2.57
CA ASP A 88 14.86 4.70 3.98
C ASP A 88 14.20 3.37 4.40
N LEU A 89 13.36 2.79 3.53
CA LEU A 89 12.76 1.48 3.80
C LEU A 89 13.81 0.38 3.88
N VAL A 90 14.79 0.37 2.97
CA VAL A 90 15.93 -0.56 3.02
C VAL A 90 16.75 -0.35 4.29
N ALA A 91 17.04 0.90 4.67
CA ALA A 91 17.74 1.22 5.91
C ALA A 91 16.99 0.73 7.15
N SER A 92 15.65 0.81 7.15
CA SER A 92 14.83 0.26 8.23
C SER A 92 14.91 -1.26 8.33
N LEU A 93 14.94 -1.95 7.20
CA LEU A 93 15.12 -3.41 7.16
C LEU A 93 16.54 -3.80 7.58
N GLN A 94 17.55 -3.04 7.19
CA GLN A 94 18.92 -3.24 7.68
C GLN A 94 19.00 -3.07 9.20
N TRP A 95 18.32 -2.03 9.74
CA TRP A 95 18.25 -1.86 11.20
C TRP A 95 17.57 -3.06 11.87
N VAL A 96 16.48 -3.58 11.29
CA VAL A 96 15.82 -4.81 11.80
C VAL A 96 16.80 -5.97 11.79
N HIS A 97 17.47 -6.23 10.67
CA HIS A 97 18.47 -7.29 10.55
C HIS A 97 19.56 -7.19 11.65
N ASP A 98 20.10 -6.00 11.89
CA ASP A 98 21.22 -5.80 12.79
C ASP A 98 20.83 -5.76 14.29
N ASN A 99 19.56 -5.47 14.61
CA ASN A 99 19.17 -5.14 15.98
C ASN A 99 18.01 -5.98 16.55
N ILE A 100 17.16 -6.59 15.70
CA ILE A 100 15.88 -7.14 16.16
C ILE A 100 16.06 -8.35 17.10
N ALA A 101 17.19 -9.04 17.05
CA ALA A 101 17.52 -10.11 17.99
C ALA A 101 17.49 -9.62 19.44
N ARG A 102 17.91 -8.37 19.71
CA ARG A 102 17.87 -7.75 21.05
C ARG A 102 16.45 -7.52 21.57
N PHE A 103 15.48 -7.60 20.67
CA PHE A 103 14.05 -7.52 20.97
C PHE A 103 13.36 -8.90 20.93
N GLY A 104 14.15 -9.97 20.89
CA GLY A 104 13.67 -11.34 20.83
C GLY A 104 13.20 -11.78 19.46
N GLY A 105 13.45 -10.99 18.40
CA GLY A 105 13.09 -11.31 17.01
C GLY A 105 14.17 -12.14 16.30
N ASP A 106 13.74 -12.84 15.26
CA ASP A 106 14.64 -13.60 14.36
C ASP A 106 14.90 -12.78 13.08
N PRO A 107 16.12 -12.25 12.87
CA PRO A 107 16.44 -11.51 11.64
C PRO A 107 16.35 -12.37 10.38
N GLU A 108 16.41 -13.70 10.50
CA GLU A 108 16.26 -14.65 9.38
C GLU A 108 14.79 -15.05 9.12
N ASN A 109 13.83 -14.45 9.84
CA ASN A 109 12.41 -14.74 9.68
C ASN A 109 11.57 -13.46 9.66
N VAL A 110 11.85 -12.59 8.73
CA VAL A 110 11.24 -11.26 8.56
C VAL A 110 10.16 -11.32 7.47
N THR A 111 8.95 -10.93 7.82
CA THR A 111 7.83 -10.72 6.88
C THR A 111 7.60 -9.22 6.71
N ILE A 112 7.65 -8.71 5.48
CA ILE A 112 7.24 -7.34 5.18
C ILE A 112 5.77 -7.33 4.76
N PHE A 113 5.01 -6.36 5.28
CA PHE A 113 3.60 -6.24 4.92
C PHE A 113 3.14 -4.79 4.87
N GLY A 114 2.12 -4.51 4.05
CA GLY A 114 1.61 -3.17 3.89
C GLY A 114 0.32 -3.11 3.11
N GLN A 115 -0.47 -2.06 3.35
CA GLN A 115 -1.74 -1.84 2.70
C GLN A 115 -1.69 -0.60 1.80
N SER A 116 -2.40 -0.64 0.65
CA SER A 116 -2.43 0.50 -0.30
C SER A 116 -1.03 0.87 -0.77
N GLY A 117 -0.62 2.13 -0.60
CA GLY A 117 0.75 2.55 -0.86
C GLY A 117 1.80 1.77 -0.05
N GLY A 118 1.45 1.23 1.13
CA GLY A 118 2.29 0.31 1.88
C GLY A 118 2.54 -1.00 1.13
N GLY A 119 1.50 -1.57 0.53
CA GLY A 119 1.64 -2.70 -0.39
C GLY A 119 2.47 -2.35 -1.62
N GLY A 120 2.33 -1.13 -2.17
CA GLY A 120 3.21 -0.61 -3.23
C GLY A 120 4.68 -0.50 -2.80
N LYS A 121 4.95 -0.18 -1.52
CA LYS A 121 6.30 -0.21 -0.95
C LYS A 121 6.83 -1.64 -0.86
N VAL A 122 5.99 -2.60 -0.47
CA VAL A 122 6.36 -4.02 -0.49
C VAL A 122 6.72 -4.47 -1.91
N THR A 123 5.90 -4.15 -2.93
CA THR A 123 6.22 -4.50 -4.32
C THR A 123 7.53 -3.87 -4.78
N SER A 124 7.80 -2.62 -4.41
CA SER A 124 9.04 -1.93 -4.80
C SER A 124 10.27 -2.52 -4.12
N LEU A 125 10.17 -2.93 -2.84
CA LEU A 125 11.27 -3.60 -2.12
C LEU A 125 11.61 -4.97 -2.72
N MET A 126 10.62 -5.71 -3.19
CA MET A 126 10.84 -6.97 -3.91
C MET A 126 11.63 -6.80 -5.22
N GLN A 127 11.73 -5.59 -5.74
CA GLN A 127 12.46 -5.24 -6.97
C GLN A 127 13.67 -4.34 -6.69
N THR A 128 14.12 -4.28 -5.42
CA THR A 128 15.24 -3.45 -4.97
C THR A 128 16.37 -4.36 -4.47
N PRO A 129 17.45 -4.59 -5.23
CA PRO A 129 18.53 -5.52 -4.86
C PRO A 129 19.18 -5.23 -3.50
N ALA A 130 19.18 -3.95 -3.08
CA ALA A 130 19.71 -3.56 -1.77
C ALA A 130 18.84 -4.09 -0.58
N ALA A 131 17.64 -4.59 -0.84
CA ALA A 131 16.77 -5.23 0.14
C ALA A 131 16.89 -6.76 0.15
N ASP A 132 17.65 -7.35 -0.76
CA ASP A 132 17.80 -8.79 -0.88
C ASP A 132 18.41 -9.38 0.40
N GLY A 133 17.78 -10.42 0.93
CA GLY A 133 18.20 -11.06 2.19
C GLY A 133 17.76 -10.34 3.46
N LEU A 134 17.16 -9.16 3.39
CA LEU A 134 16.66 -8.43 4.57
C LEU A 134 15.21 -8.78 4.93
N PHE A 135 14.51 -9.51 4.07
CA PHE A 135 13.18 -10.06 4.33
C PHE A 135 13.00 -11.41 3.63
N HIS A 136 12.07 -12.22 4.14
CA HIS A 136 11.92 -13.63 3.79
C HIS A 136 10.51 -13.97 3.30
N LYS A 137 9.51 -13.12 3.57
CA LYS A 137 8.12 -13.27 3.17
C LYS A 137 7.50 -11.90 2.93
N ALA A 138 6.44 -11.85 2.11
CA ALA A 138 5.76 -10.62 1.78
C ALA A 138 4.23 -10.77 1.82
N ILE A 139 3.54 -9.74 2.34
CA ILE A 139 2.08 -9.62 2.29
C ILE A 139 1.71 -8.28 1.69
N ILE A 140 0.91 -8.30 0.62
CA ILE A 140 0.46 -7.10 -0.10
C ILE A 140 -1.05 -6.99 0.05
N MET A 141 -1.51 -5.96 0.77
CA MET A 141 -2.91 -5.69 1.01
C MET A 141 -3.36 -4.51 0.14
N SER A 142 -4.16 -4.76 -0.88
CA SER A 142 -4.70 -3.72 -1.80
C SER A 142 -3.64 -2.74 -2.34
N GLY A 143 -2.43 -3.22 -2.62
CA GLY A 143 -1.28 -2.39 -2.99
C GLY A 143 -0.76 -2.63 -4.41
N ILE A 144 -1.45 -3.43 -5.22
CA ILE A 144 -1.03 -3.74 -6.58
C ILE A 144 -1.88 -2.95 -7.57
N ALA A 145 -1.20 -2.24 -8.46
CA ALA A 145 -1.78 -1.59 -9.63
C ALA A 145 -1.20 -2.18 -10.92
N ASP A 146 -1.90 -2.07 -12.03
CA ASP A 146 -1.52 -2.71 -13.30
C ASP A 146 -0.59 -1.86 -14.18
N GLY A 147 0.24 -1.02 -13.58
CA GLY A 147 1.15 -0.13 -14.31
C GLY A 147 0.46 1.02 -15.05
N ARG A 148 -0.88 1.06 -15.07
CA ARG A 148 -1.71 2.12 -15.66
C ARG A 148 -2.37 3.01 -14.62
N GLY A 149 -2.24 2.64 -13.35
CA GLY A 149 -2.91 3.29 -12.24
C GLY A 149 -2.00 4.19 -11.43
N LEU A 150 -2.62 4.91 -10.57
CA LEU A 150 -2.32 5.94 -9.58
C LEU A 150 -0.83 6.24 -9.23
N MET A 151 0.13 5.35 -9.48
CA MET A 151 1.48 5.46 -8.97
C MET A 151 2.60 5.39 -10.02
N ASN A 152 2.33 4.84 -11.21
CA ASN A 152 3.32 4.76 -12.29
C ASN A 152 2.83 5.53 -13.51
N SER A 153 3.16 6.81 -13.56
CA SER A 153 3.22 7.50 -14.84
C SER A 153 4.26 6.79 -15.72
N LYS A 154 3.89 6.37 -16.94
CA LYS A 154 4.87 5.92 -17.95
C LYS A 154 5.89 7.01 -18.29
N ASN A 155 5.58 8.24 -17.93
CA ASN A 155 6.45 9.38 -18.06
C ASN A 155 7.22 9.57 -16.75
N THR A 156 8.49 9.20 -16.76
CA THR A 156 9.43 9.36 -15.63
C THR A 156 10.32 10.59 -15.79
N ASP A 157 10.12 11.41 -16.83
CA ASP A 157 10.88 12.64 -17.00
C ASP A 157 10.50 13.69 -15.96
N SER A 158 11.37 13.89 -15.00
CA SER A 158 11.20 14.84 -13.90
C SER A 158 11.50 16.30 -14.27
N ARG A 159 12.18 16.55 -15.40
CA ARG A 159 12.62 17.90 -15.80
C ARG A 159 11.50 18.93 -15.83
N PRO A 160 10.29 18.65 -16.41
CA PRO A 160 9.22 19.63 -16.41
C PRO A 160 8.77 20.05 -15.01
N LEU A 161 8.70 19.10 -14.05
CA LEU A 161 8.35 19.38 -12.67
C LEU A 161 9.42 20.24 -11.99
N ILE A 162 10.69 19.83 -12.11
CA ILE A 162 11.80 20.54 -11.47
C ILE A 162 11.93 21.94 -12.02
N GLN A 163 11.84 22.11 -13.35
CA GLN A 163 11.90 23.43 -13.98
C GLN A 163 10.76 24.33 -13.50
N ALA A 164 9.55 23.81 -13.38
CA ALA A 164 8.42 24.58 -12.86
C ALA A 164 8.63 24.97 -11.39
N MET A 165 9.16 24.08 -10.56
CA MET A 165 9.49 24.40 -9.16
C MET A 165 10.60 25.45 -9.06
N LEU A 166 11.68 25.34 -9.83
CA LEU A 166 12.76 26.31 -9.86
C LEU A 166 12.22 27.71 -10.28
N ASN A 167 11.42 27.76 -11.33
CA ASN A 167 10.81 29.02 -11.78
C ASN A 167 9.92 29.63 -10.70
N GLU A 168 9.11 28.85 -10.01
CA GLU A 168 8.24 29.30 -8.92
C GLU A 168 9.07 29.86 -7.74
N LEU A 169 10.22 29.26 -7.46
CA LEU A 169 11.14 29.67 -6.41
C LEU A 169 12.09 30.82 -6.84
N GLY A 170 12.01 31.27 -8.09
CA GLY A 170 12.91 32.30 -8.62
C GLY A 170 14.34 31.82 -8.81
N LEU A 171 14.56 30.50 -8.98
CA LEU A 171 15.85 29.85 -9.15
C LEU A 171 16.09 29.47 -10.61
N THR A 172 17.37 29.37 -10.97
CA THR A 172 17.84 28.82 -12.26
C THR A 172 18.25 27.35 -12.11
N GLU A 173 18.43 26.63 -13.21
CA GLU A 173 18.96 25.25 -13.20
C GLU A 173 20.34 25.15 -12.53
N ALA A 174 21.20 26.16 -12.72
CA ALA A 174 22.51 26.20 -12.05
C ALA A 174 22.42 26.30 -10.52
N GLN A 175 21.23 26.60 -10.00
CA GLN A 175 20.96 26.77 -8.57
C GLN A 175 20.14 25.59 -8.01
N VAL A 176 20.01 24.48 -8.73
CA VAL A 176 19.22 23.31 -8.29
C VAL A 176 19.64 22.80 -6.90
N GLU A 177 20.90 22.94 -6.53
CA GLU A 177 21.41 22.58 -5.19
C GLU A 177 20.72 23.32 -4.04
N GLN A 178 20.14 24.49 -4.30
CA GLN A 178 19.41 25.23 -3.26
C GLN A 178 18.15 24.48 -2.79
N LEU A 179 17.58 23.59 -3.62
CA LEU A 179 16.46 22.72 -3.22
C LEU A 179 16.80 21.82 -2.02
N GLU A 180 18.08 21.51 -1.80
CA GLU A 180 18.53 20.67 -0.68
C GLU A 180 18.47 21.39 0.69
N THR A 181 18.46 22.70 0.68
CA THR A 181 18.60 23.53 1.90
C THR A 181 17.40 24.44 2.15
N LEU A 182 16.45 24.51 1.23
CA LEU A 182 15.21 25.25 1.43
C LEU A 182 14.33 24.54 2.47
N PRO A 183 13.63 25.32 3.35
CA PRO A 183 12.66 24.75 4.28
C PRO A 183 11.59 23.94 3.54
N TYR A 184 11.17 22.82 4.14
CA TYR A 184 10.15 21.94 3.56
C TYR A 184 8.87 22.68 3.16
N GLU A 185 8.40 23.62 3.98
CA GLU A 185 7.20 24.41 3.70
C GLU A 185 7.33 25.19 2.38
N THR A 186 8.50 25.77 2.13
CA THR A 186 8.79 26.52 0.89
C THR A 186 8.75 25.59 -0.33
N LEU A 187 9.39 24.42 -0.22
CA LEU A 187 9.38 23.40 -1.28
C LEU A 187 7.96 22.87 -1.52
N ALA A 188 7.22 22.59 -0.45
CA ALA A 188 5.87 22.04 -0.52
C ALA A 188 4.87 23.04 -1.14
N GLU A 189 5.02 24.34 -0.86
CA GLU A 189 4.20 25.39 -1.47
C GLU A 189 4.48 25.50 -2.97
N ALA A 190 5.75 25.56 -3.36
CA ALA A 190 6.14 25.57 -4.77
C ALA A 190 5.60 24.34 -5.51
N TYR A 191 5.78 23.16 -4.93
CA TYR A 191 5.27 21.92 -5.49
C TYR A 191 3.74 21.93 -5.67
N LYS A 192 2.99 22.29 -4.63
CA LYS A 192 1.51 22.36 -4.68
C LYS A 192 1.01 23.29 -5.79
N LYS A 193 1.74 24.38 -6.03
CA LYS A 193 1.37 25.38 -7.04
C LYS A 193 1.58 24.87 -8.46
N VAL A 194 2.66 24.12 -8.70
CA VAL A 194 3.03 23.68 -10.06
C VAL A 194 2.44 22.33 -10.45
N VAL A 195 2.23 21.40 -9.51
CA VAL A 195 1.77 20.04 -9.78
C VAL A 195 0.46 19.92 -10.56
N PRO A 196 -0.58 20.75 -10.33
CA PRO A 196 -1.82 20.62 -11.09
C PRO A 196 -1.59 20.73 -12.61
N ALA A 197 -0.81 21.70 -13.06
CA ALA A 197 -0.50 21.89 -14.48
C ALA A 197 0.36 20.76 -15.05
N ILE A 198 1.34 20.27 -14.28
CA ILE A 198 2.17 19.11 -14.67
C ILE A 198 1.31 17.86 -14.83
N ARG A 199 0.40 17.61 -13.90
CA ARG A 199 -0.53 16.48 -13.96
C ARG A 199 -1.50 16.54 -15.11
N GLU A 200 -2.06 17.72 -15.40
CA GLU A 200 -2.94 17.95 -16.54
C GLU A 200 -2.22 17.69 -17.86
N ALA A 201 -0.94 18.03 -17.94
CA ALA A 201 -0.08 17.72 -19.09
C ALA A 201 0.39 16.26 -19.14
N GLY A 202 -0.02 15.37 -18.20
CA GLY A 202 0.41 13.98 -18.12
C GLY A 202 1.88 13.80 -17.72
N GLY A 203 2.47 14.81 -17.07
CA GLY A 203 3.85 14.81 -16.63
C GLY A 203 4.07 14.04 -15.33
N TYR A 204 5.34 13.76 -15.03
CA TYR A 204 5.77 13.13 -13.78
C TYR A 204 5.57 14.11 -12.59
N THR A 205 5.00 13.60 -11.50
CA THR A 205 4.64 14.42 -10.33
C THR A 205 5.46 14.13 -9.06
N GLY A 206 6.50 13.30 -9.14
CA GLY A 206 7.43 13.09 -8.02
C GLY A 206 6.86 12.29 -6.83
N CYS A 207 5.95 11.36 -7.09
CA CYS A 207 5.28 10.58 -6.04
C CYS A 207 5.43 9.08 -6.26
N GLY A 208 6.64 8.55 -6.16
CA GLY A 208 6.93 7.12 -6.24
C GLY A 208 8.31 6.82 -6.79
N PRO A 209 8.81 5.60 -6.61
CA PRO A 209 10.15 5.22 -7.02
C PRO A 209 10.31 5.25 -8.54
N ILE A 210 11.52 5.61 -8.99
CA ILE A 210 11.91 5.67 -10.40
C ILE A 210 12.87 4.53 -10.71
N PRO A 211 12.62 3.77 -11.81
CA PRO A 211 13.52 2.70 -12.22
C PRO A 211 14.95 3.20 -12.50
N ASN A 212 15.93 2.57 -11.84
CA ASN A 212 17.35 2.76 -12.05
C ASN A 212 18.12 1.53 -11.53
N SER A 213 19.43 1.62 -11.31
CA SER A 213 20.22 0.52 -10.73
C SER A 213 19.90 0.20 -9.26
N TYR A 214 19.17 1.05 -8.54
CA TYR A 214 18.73 0.82 -7.16
C TYR A 214 17.36 0.14 -7.09
N TYR A 215 16.36 0.68 -7.80
CA TYR A 215 15.04 0.09 -7.98
C TYR A 215 14.89 -0.32 -9.45
N LEU A 216 14.81 -1.61 -9.72
CA LEU A 216 14.90 -2.13 -11.09
C LEU A 216 13.65 -1.88 -11.94
N GLY A 217 12.53 -1.51 -11.30
CA GLY A 217 11.27 -1.23 -11.97
C GLY A 217 10.15 -2.20 -11.59
N ASP A 218 8.99 -1.97 -12.19
CA ASP A 218 7.78 -2.74 -11.90
C ASP A 218 7.88 -4.15 -12.52
N PRO A 219 7.47 -5.21 -11.79
CA PRO A 219 7.41 -6.56 -12.35
C PRO A 219 6.56 -6.70 -13.62
N TRP A 220 5.60 -5.81 -13.86
CA TRP A 220 4.83 -5.79 -15.12
C TRP A 220 5.70 -5.51 -16.35
N ASP A 221 6.79 -4.77 -16.17
CA ASP A 221 7.67 -4.36 -17.26
C ASP A 221 8.89 -5.29 -17.40
N ILE A 222 9.44 -5.78 -16.27
CA ILE A 222 10.71 -6.50 -16.24
C ILE A 222 10.64 -7.93 -15.69
N GLY A 223 9.48 -8.37 -15.19
CA GLY A 223 9.35 -9.62 -14.43
C GLY A 223 9.85 -9.49 -12.98
N PHE A 224 9.77 -10.57 -12.24
CA PHE A 224 10.30 -10.63 -10.87
C PHE A 224 11.81 -10.90 -10.88
N THR A 225 12.56 -10.18 -10.03
CA THR A 225 13.99 -10.46 -9.80
C THR A 225 14.19 -11.89 -9.28
N GLU A 226 15.40 -12.44 -9.41
CA GLU A 226 15.71 -13.77 -8.90
C GLU A 226 15.39 -13.89 -7.41
N HIS A 227 15.75 -12.88 -6.60
CA HIS A 227 15.40 -12.87 -5.18
C HIS A 227 13.90 -12.82 -4.97
N ALA A 228 13.16 -11.94 -5.64
CA ALA A 228 11.71 -11.85 -5.51
C ALA A 228 10.99 -13.17 -5.85
N GLN A 229 11.55 -13.96 -6.77
CA GLN A 229 11.03 -15.30 -7.11
C GLN A 229 11.13 -16.29 -5.93
N THR A 230 12.05 -16.10 -5.00
CA THR A 230 12.23 -16.96 -3.82
C THR A 230 11.38 -16.56 -2.62
N ILE A 231 10.71 -15.42 -2.68
CA ILE A 231 9.91 -14.88 -1.57
C ILE A 231 8.47 -15.41 -1.64
N PRO A 232 7.98 -16.17 -0.65
CA PRO A 232 6.57 -16.50 -0.51
C PRO A 232 5.71 -15.23 -0.40
N LEU A 233 4.58 -15.22 -1.09
CA LEU A 233 3.72 -14.05 -1.20
C LEU A 233 2.27 -14.35 -0.86
N ILE A 234 1.66 -13.51 -0.03
CA ILE A 234 0.21 -13.37 0.09
C ILE A 234 -0.17 -12.01 -0.48
N ALA A 235 -1.08 -11.96 -1.45
CA ALA A 235 -1.57 -10.69 -1.97
C ALA A 235 -3.08 -10.72 -2.12
N GLY A 236 -3.75 -9.65 -1.72
CA GLY A 236 -5.20 -9.59 -1.76
C GLY A 236 -5.78 -8.19 -1.85
N THR A 237 -7.11 -8.17 -1.92
CA THR A 237 -7.91 -6.96 -2.00
C THR A 237 -9.14 -7.09 -1.13
N VAL A 238 -9.78 -5.97 -0.83
CA VAL A 238 -11.14 -5.98 -0.27
C VAL A 238 -12.19 -6.00 -1.40
N VAL A 239 -13.42 -6.38 -1.06
CA VAL A 239 -14.46 -6.58 -2.08
C VAL A 239 -14.87 -5.30 -2.79
N ALA A 240 -14.86 -4.16 -2.13
CA ALA A 240 -15.40 -2.91 -2.63
C ALA A 240 -14.39 -1.75 -2.69
N GLU A 241 -13.12 -1.96 -2.42
CA GLU A 241 -12.03 -0.97 -2.47
C GLU A 241 -12.52 0.50 -2.37
N PHE A 242 -12.17 1.36 -3.32
CA PHE A 242 -12.58 2.77 -3.32
C PHE A 242 -14.07 2.97 -3.57
N GLY A 243 -14.73 2.06 -4.27
CA GLY A 243 -16.20 2.05 -4.43
C GLY A 243 -16.92 1.95 -3.08
N GLY A 244 -16.39 1.13 -2.16
CA GLY A 244 -16.91 0.99 -0.81
C GLY A 244 -16.73 2.23 0.07
N MET A 245 -15.92 3.20 -0.31
CA MET A 245 -15.77 4.49 0.38
C MET A 245 -16.86 5.51 0.00
N ALA A 246 -17.59 5.28 -1.10
CA ALA A 246 -18.72 6.12 -1.47
C ALA A 246 -19.83 6.06 -0.39
N PRO A 247 -20.67 7.10 -0.26
CA PRO A 247 -21.83 7.04 0.61
C PRO A 247 -22.67 5.81 0.31
N SER A 248 -23.07 5.07 1.35
CA SER A 248 -23.91 3.89 1.15
C SER A 248 -25.25 4.28 0.57
N LEU A 249 -25.76 3.45 -0.32
CA LEU A 249 -27.09 3.63 -0.88
C LEU A 249 -28.13 3.41 0.23
N LYS A 250 -28.91 4.43 0.52
CA LYS A 250 -30.03 4.30 1.46
C LYS A 250 -31.00 3.23 0.93
N ASN A 251 -31.53 2.42 1.82
CA ASN A 251 -32.50 1.36 1.53
C ASN A 251 -31.98 0.22 0.62
N ARG A 252 -30.67 0.05 0.45
CA ARG A 252 -30.09 -0.99 -0.43
C ARG A 252 -30.56 -2.41 -0.09
N THR A 253 -30.84 -2.67 1.20
CA THR A 253 -31.33 -3.97 1.71
C THR A 253 -32.87 -4.11 1.67
N THR A 254 -33.59 -3.02 1.46
CA THR A 254 -35.06 -2.98 1.45
C THR A 254 -35.68 -2.70 0.07
N MET A 255 -34.84 -2.43 -0.93
CA MET A 255 -35.26 -2.25 -2.31
C MET A 255 -35.87 -3.54 -2.87
N SER A 256 -36.99 -3.44 -3.59
CA SER A 256 -37.53 -4.55 -4.40
C SER A 256 -36.55 -4.93 -5.50
N GLU A 257 -36.63 -6.15 -6.03
CA GLU A 257 -35.80 -6.60 -7.15
C GLU A 257 -35.86 -5.66 -8.35
N LYS A 258 -37.05 -5.10 -8.63
CA LYS A 258 -37.24 -4.15 -9.73
C LYS A 258 -36.44 -2.85 -9.46
N GLU A 259 -36.54 -2.29 -8.27
CA GLU A 259 -35.80 -1.07 -7.89
C GLU A 259 -34.29 -1.29 -7.93
N GLN A 260 -33.82 -2.43 -7.45
CA GLN A 260 -32.40 -2.80 -7.52
C GLN A 260 -31.92 -2.88 -8.97
N LEU A 261 -32.69 -3.51 -9.85
CA LEU A 261 -32.33 -3.63 -11.25
C LEU A 261 -32.38 -2.26 -11.98
N ASP A 262 -33.40 -1.43 -11.70
CA ASP A 262 -33.49 -0.09 -12.27
C ASP A 262 -32.34 0.80 -11.80
N PHE A 263 -31.88 0.66 -10.54
CA PHE A 263 -30.68 1.31 -10.03
C PHE A 263 -29.43 0.84 -10.79
N LEU A 264 -29.23 -0.46 -10.93
CA LEU A 264 -28.07 -1.01 -11.64
C LEU A 264 -28.01 -0.57 -13.11
N ARG A 265 -29.16 -0.44 -13.79
CA ARG A 265 -29.24 0.02 -15.16
C ARG A 265 -28.70 1.44 -15.38
N GLN A 266 -28.75 2.30 -14.34
CA GLN A 266 -28.19 3.66 -14.42
C GLN A 266 -26.66 3.66 -14.54
N TYR A 267 -26.01 2.64 -14.02
CA TYR A 267 -24.53 2.51 -14.02
C TYR A 267 -24.01 1.52 -15.08
N LEU A 268 -24.78 0.48 -15.36
CA LEU A 268 -24.33 -0.68 -16.15
C LEU A 268 -25.09 -0.85 -17.47
N GLY A 269 -26.14 -0.04 -17.71
CA GLY A 269 -26.93 -0.10 -18.92
C GLY A 269 -27.51 -1.50 -19.18
N GLU A 270 -27.31 -2.00 -20.37
CA GLU A 270 -27.75 -3.34 -20.81
C GLU A 270 -27.04 -4.50 -20.09
N HIS A 271 -25.91 -4.24 -19.47
CA HIS A 271 -25.16 -5.24 -18.72
C HIS A 271 -25.70 -5.47 -17.28
N ALA A 272 -26.65 -4.64 -16.81
CA ALA A 272 -27.16 -4.69 -15.45
C ALA A 272 -27.75 -6.06 -15.08
N GLU A 273 -28.65 -6.60 -15.90
CA GLU A 273 -29.35 -7.83 -15.59
C GLU A 273 -28.45 -9.08 -15.60
N PRO A 274 -27.62 -9.32 -16.64
CA PRO A 274 -26.70 -10.47 -16.62
C PRO A 274 -25.65 -10.37 -15.50
N LEU A 275 -25.15 -9.17 -15.19
CA LEU A 275 -24.19 -8.99 -14.11
C LEU A 275 -24.85 -9.12 -12.73
N ALA A 276 -26.08 -8.63 -12.53
CA ALA A 276 -26.81 -8.83 -11.28
C ALA A 276 -27.04 -10.32 -11.00
N LYS A 277 -27.43 -11.09 -12.02
CA LYS A 277 -27.61 -12.54 -11.89
C LYS A 277 -26.30 -13.25 -11.51
N LEU A 278 -25.20 -12.88 -12.13
CA LEU A 278 -23.87 -13.43 -11.80
C LEU A 278 -23.44 -13.04 -10.39
N PHE A 279 -23.65 -11.78 -10.01
CA PHE A 279 -23.32 -11.28 -8.66
C PHE A 279 -24.10 -12.03 -7.58
N ALA A 280 -25.43 -12.23 -7.76
CA ALA A 280 -26.26 -12.99 -6.83
C ALA A 280 -25.82 -14.46 -6.69
N GLN A 281 -25.28 -15.06 -7.74
CA GLN A 281 -24.69 -16.41 -7.65
C GLN A 281 -23.38 -16.43 -6.84
N CYS A 282 -22.54 -15.41 -6.99
CA CYS A 282 -21.26 -15.32 -6.29
C CYS A 282 -21.39 -14.84 -4.85
N TYR A 283 -22.40 -14.04 -4.57
CA TYR A 283 -22.64 -13.38 -3.28
C TYR A 283 -24.12 -13.45 -2.89
N PRO A 284 -24.64 -14.64 -2.57
CA PRO A 284 -26.08 -14.84 -2.35
C PRO A 284 -26.64 -14.07 -1.14
N ASP A 285 -25.80 -13.73 -0.17
CA ASP A 285 -26.16 -13.03 1.05
C ASP A 285 -26.01 -11.48 0.94
N ARG A 286 -25.83 -10.97 -0.29
CA ARG A 286 -25.64 -9.53 -0.53
C ARG A 286 -26.70 -8.95 -1.43
N PRO A 287 -27.13 -7.70 -1.20
CA PRO A 287 -27.95 -6.98 -2.15
C PRO A 287 -27.23 -6.87 -3.50
N VAL A 288 -27.91 -7.12 -4.60
CA VAL A 288 -27.29 -7.04 -5.94
C VAL A 288 -26.82 -5.62 -6.29
N THR A 289 -27.34 -4.59 -5.62
CA THR A 289 -26.85 -3.21 -5.71
C THR A 289 -25.40 -3.05 -5.28
N ASP A 290 -24.85 -3.94 -4.45
CA ASP A 290 -23.43 -3.94 -4.06
C ASP A 290 -22.51 -4.21 -5.26
N LEU A 291 -23.05 -4.70 -6.38
CA LEU A 291 -22.32 -4.88 -7.64
C LEU A 291 -21.61 -3.59 -8.09
N VAL A 292 -22.26 -2.42 -7.96
CA VAL A 292 -21.66 -1.14 -8.36
C VAL A 292 -20.51 -0.69 -7.46
N LEU A 293 -20.40 -1.25 -6.27
CA LEU A 293 -19.31 -1.00 -5.33
C LEU A 293 -18.14 -1.96 -5.53
N SER A 294 -18.38 -3.08 -6.25
CA SER A 294 -17.38 -4.13 -6.43
C SER A 294 -16.15 -3.59 -7.15
N ASP A 295 -14.98 -3.88 -6.58
CA ASP A 295 -13.72 -3.48 -7.19
C ASP A 295 -13.46 -4.25 -8.50
N THR A 296 -13.21 -3.51 -9.56
CA THR A 296 -12.86 -4.02 -10.89
C THR A 296 -11.44 -3.66 -11.30
N PHE A 297 -10.76 -2.84 -10.51
CA PHE A 297 -9.42 -2.33 -10.82
C PHE A 297 -8.34 -3.09 -10.05
N SER A 298 -8.29 -2.94 -8.73
CA SER A 298 -7.23 -3.52 -7.89
C SER A 298 -7.28 -5.04 -7.85
N ARG A 299 -8.50 -5.63 -7.84
CA ARG A 299 -8.68 -7.09 -7.84
C ARG A 299 -8.14 -7.75 -9.10
N VAL A 300 -8.42 -7.16 -10.27
CA VAL A 300 -7.94 -7.70 -11.55
C VAL A 300 -6.42 -7.61 -11.62
N ALA A 301 -5.85 -6.47 -11.24
CA ALA A 301 -4.41 -6.26 -11.19
C ALA A 301 -3.75 -7.26 -10.21
N THR A 302 -4.25 -7.35 -8.98
CA THR A 302 -3.71 -8.26 -7.96
C THR A 302 -3.73 -9.72 -8.41
N LYS A 303 -4.86 -10.18 -8.98
CA LYS A 303 -4.98 -11.54 -9.52
C LYS A 303 -3.95 -11.83 -10.63
N ASN A 304 -3.74 -10.88 -11.52
CA ASN A 304 -2.78 -11.04 -12.62
C ASN A 304 -1.33 -11.02 -12.11
N TYR A 305 -1.02 -10.15 -11.15
CA TYR A 305 0.28 -10.09 -10.47
C TYR A 305 0.61 -11.42 -9.78
N VAL A 306 -0.32 -11.95 -9.00
CA VAL A 306 -0.18 -13.25 -8.32
C VAL A 306 0.04 -14.39 -9.33
N LYS A 307 -0.72 -14.40 -10.44
CA LYS A 307 -0.51 -15.40 -11.50
C LYS A 307 0.89 -15.30 -12.14
N MET A 308 1.33 -14.08 -12.42
CA MET A 308 2.66 -13.83 -12.99
C MET A 308 3.74 -14.27 -12.01
N LYS A 309 3.62 -13.92 -10.71
CA LYS A 309 4.55 -14.36 -9.67
C LYS A 309 4.60 -15.89 -9.57
N ALA A 310 3.44 -16.55 -9.50
CA ALA A 310 3.35 -18.00 -9.42
C ALA A 310 3.95 -18.71 -10.64
N ALA A 311 3.87 -18.11 -11.82
CA ALA A 311 4.46 -18.67 -13.04
C ALA A 311 6.01 -18.56 -13.08
N GLN A 312 6.59 -17.62 -12.34
CA GLN A 312 8.03 -17.37 -12.29
C GLN A 312 8.70 -17.93 -11.03
N SER A 313 7.94 -18.45 -10.07
CA SER A 313 8.41 -18.81 -8.73
C SER A 313 8.10 -20.26 -8.39
N GLN A 314 8.99 -20.88 -7.59
CA GLN A 314 8.77 -22.22 -7.02
C GLN A 314 8.22 -22.19 -5.58
N VAL A 315 8.11 -21.00 -4.98
CA VAL A 315 7.59 -20.84 -3.63
C VAL A 315 6.09 -20.48 -3.63
N PRO A 316 5.38 -20.74 -2.54
CA PRO A 316 3.94 -20.48 -2.45
C PRO A 316 3.56 -19.02 -2.73
N THR A 317 2.52 -18.84 -3.53
CA THR A 317 1.92 -17.53 -3.81
C THR A 317 0.41 -17.66 -3.66
N TYR A 318 -0.18 -16.87 -2.76
CA TYR A 318 -1.59 -16.93 -2.42
C TYR A 318 -2.31 -15.64 -2.77
N ASN A 319 -3.60 -15.75 -3.12
CA ASN A 319 -4.46 -14.60 -3.36
C ASN A 319 -5.71 -14.68 -2.49
N TYR A 320 -6.09 -13.55 -1.84
CA TYR A 320 -7.33 -13.46 -1.07
C TYR A 320 -8.22 -12.30 -1.54
N VAL A 321 -9.50 -12.39 -1.18
CA VAL A 321 -10.46 -11.28 -1.24
C VAL A 321 -11.12 -11.17 0.13
N PHE A 322 -10.87 -10.06 0.81
CA PHE A 322 -11.51 -9.75 2.08
C PHE A 322 -12.94 -9.26 1.83
N SER A 323 -13.91 -10.08 2.24
CA SER A 323 -15.33 -9.88 1.89
C SER A 323 -16.24 -9.66 3.09
N TYR A 324 -15.69 -9.23 4.22
CA TYR A 324 -16.46 -8.95 5.43
C TYR A 324 -17.56 -7.91 5.20
N GLN A 325 -18.71 -8.11 5.85
CA GLN A 325 -19.80 -7.15 5.87
C GLN A 325 -19.82 -6.48 7.23
N PHE A 326 -19.45 -5.21 7.26
CA PHE A 326 -19.39 -4.43 8.48
C PHE A 326 -20.78 -4.19 9.06
N PRO A 327 -20.95 -4.18 10.41
CA PRO A 327 -22.25 -4.03 11.07
C PRO A 327 -22.76 -2.57 11.09
N ILE A 328 -22.55 -1.87 10.00
CA ILE A 328 -23.03 -0.51 9.74
C ILE A 328 -23.71 -0.49 8.38
N ASP A 329 -24.58 0.49 8.15
CA ASP A 329 -25.31 0.67 6.89
C ASP A 329 -25.89 -0.64 6.35
N ASP A 330 -26.52 -1.44 7.23
CA ASP A 330 -27.13 -2.74 6.92
C ASP A 330 -26.17 -3.74 6.24
N GLY A 331 -24.94 -3.85 6.74
CA GLY A 331 -23.94 -4.78 6.24
C GLY A 331 -23.06 -4.17 5.14
N ARG A 332 -22.46 -3.01 5.39
CA ARG A 332 -21.59 -2.34 4.44
C ARG A 332 -20.47 -3.25 3.95
N PRO A 333 -20.26 -3.38 2.62
CA PRO A 333 -19.14 -4.14 2.07
C PRO A 333 -17.79 -3.57 2.50
N ALA A 334 -16.78 -4.44 2.66
CA ALA A 334 -15.42 -4.03 2.99
C ALA A 334 -14.88 -3.03 1.95
N TRP A 335 -14.40 -1.90 2.42
CA TRP A 335 -13.81 -0.80 1.64
C TRP A 335 -12.31 -0.70 1.85
N HIS A 336 -11.63 0.09 1.05
CA HIS A 336 -10.19 0.28 1.11
C HIS A 336 -9.69 0.57 2.53
N CYS A 337 -8.68 -0.13 3.00
CA CYS A 337 -8.11 -0.11 4.35
C CYS A 337 -8.93 -0.82 5.46
N SER A 338 -10.11 -1.35 5.16
CA SER A 338 -10.99 -1.91 6.20
C SER A 338 -10.54 -3.27 6.75
N ASP A 339 -9.57 -3.93 6.12
CA ASP A 339 -8.97 -5.19 6.53
C ASP A 339 -7.79 -5.01 7.51
N ILE A 340 -7.26 -3.80 7.67
CA ILE A 340 -6.11 -3.52 8.53
C ILE A 340 -6.35 -3.90 10.00
N PRO A 341 -7.47 -3.54 10.65
CA PRO A 341 -7.73 -3.94 12.03
C PRO A 341 -7.70 -5.45 12.25
N PHE A 342 -8.14 -6.22 11.25
CA PHE A 342 -8.13 -7.69 11.30
C PHE A 342 -6.71 -8.24 11.17
N ALA A 343 -5.87 -7.67 10.31
CA ALA A 343 -4.48 -8.09 10.14
C ALA A 343 -3.61 -7.77 11.36
N PHE A 344 -3.94 -6.72 12.13
CA PHE A 344 -3.24 -6.32 13.35
C PHE A 344 -3.84 -6.86 14.65
N HIS A 345 -4.90 -7.65 14.58
CA HIS A 345 -5.64 -8.12 15.76
C HIS A 345 -6.19 -6.98 16.62
N ASN A 346 -6.70 -5.91 15.98
CA ASN A 346 -7.14 -4.67 16.60
C ASN A 346 -8.64 -4.37 16.37
N THR A 347 -9.46 -5.40 16.11
CA THR A 347 -10.92 -5.17 15.95
C THR A 347 -11.56 -4.67 17.22
N ASP A 348 -11.01 -5.00 18.38
CA ASP A 348 -11.41 -4.49 19.70
C ASP A 348 -11.16 -2.97 19.84
N LYS A 349 -10.08 -2.46 19.21
CA LYS A 349 -9.72 -1.04 19.20
C LYS A 349 -10.52 -0.24 18.15
N VAL A 350 -11.17 -0.91 17.19
CA VAL A 350 -11.90 -0.30 16.07
C VAL A 350 -13.35 -0.77 16.08
N ALA A 351 -14.19 -0.08 16.83
CA ALA A 351 -15.59 -0.49 17.13
C ALA A 351 -16.45 -0.83 15.91
N ILE A 352 -16.19 -0.19 14.74
CA ILE A 352 -16.92 -0.46 13.50
C ILE A 352 -16.69 -1.89 12.98
N CYS A 353 -15.64 -2.56 13.40
CA CYS A 353 -15.32 -3.93 13.00
C CYS A 353 -16.12 -4.98 13.78
N ASN A 354 -16.66 -4.62 14.95
CA ASN A 354 -17.18 -5.60 15.90
C ASN A 354 -18.55 -6.14 15.51
N LYS A 355 -18.58 -7.42 15.13
CA LYS A 355 -19.78 -8.24 14.98
C LYS A 355 -19.56 -9.51 15.78
N PRO A 356 -20.10 -9.59 17.01
CA PRO A 356 -19.84 -10.70 17.94
C PRO A 356 -19.98 -12.09 17.29
N GLY A 357 -19.00 -12.96 17.51
CA GLY A 357 -18.97 -14.31 16.99
C GLY A 357 -18.61 -14.45 15.50
N VAL A 358 -18.45 -13.33 14.78
CA VAL A 358 -18.04 -13.33 13.36
C VAL A 358 -16.70 -12.58 13.20
N SER A 359 -16.59 -11.37 13.73
CA SER A 359 -15.33 -10.60 13.67
C SER A 359 -14.18 -11.32 14.39
N ASP A 360 -14.43 -11.86 15.58
CA ASP A 360 -13.42 -12.51 16.39
C ASP A 360 -12.81 -13.74 15.70
N GLN A 361 -13.66 -14.56 15.04
CA GLN A 361 -13.16 -15.72 14.30
C GLN A 361 -12.40 -15.32 13.03
N LEU A 362 -12.89 -14.29 12.31
CA LEU A 362 -12.21 -13.80 11.12
C LEU A 362 -10.87 -13.17 11.47
N GLU A 363 -10.83 -12.37 12.53
CA GLU A 363 -9.61 -11.76 13.05
C GLU A 363 -8.58 -12.82 13.42
N ALA A 364 -8.96 -13.84 14.21
CA ALA A 364 -8.07 -14.93 14.60
C ALA A 364 -7.52 -15.74 13.42
N ASN A 365 -8.17 -15.68 12.26
CA ASN A 365 -7.70 -16.35 11.05
C ASN A 365 -6.85 -15.46 10.14
N MET A 366 -6.87 -14.14 10.35
CA MET A 366 -6.15 -13.17 9.51
C MET A 366 -4.87 -12.63 10.13
N SER A 367 -4.80 -12.54 11.45
CA SER A 367 -3.67 -12.01 12.21
C SER A 367 -2.60 -13.05 12.64
#